data_f30e4cdef4016e1a4f841b0484ad5a18
#
_entry.id   f30e4cdef4016e1a4f841b0484ad5a18
#
_cell.length_a   1.000
_cell.length_b   1.000
_cell.length_c   1.000
_cell.angle_alpha   90.00
_cell.angle_beta   90.00
_cell.angle_gamma   90.00
#
_symmetry.space_group_name_H-M   'P 1'
#
loop_
_entity.id
_entity.type
_entity.pdbx_description
1 polymer ?
#
loop_
_entity_poly.entity_id
_entity_poly.type
_entity_poly.pdbx_seq_one_letter_code
_entity_poly.pdbx_strand_id
1 'polypeptide(L)'
;MKDGFTPSPLFQRVERARRRKPKIRETHITLAHGSGGKAMHELIEGLFLEHLGNPLLDKLEDQAVFEIAASEKSGSAKLAFTTDSYVVDPVFFPGGDIGRLAVNGTVNDLAMSGARPLYLSVGFIIEEGFSIDDLRRVLGSMRAAAEEAGVQIVTGDTKVVQRGSADKLFINTSGIGIVNHNARISASRAAVGDKVIVSGTIGDHGTTIMIARGELELETEIESDTAPLGSLVQGMLDEVAGADAIHSLRDPTRGGVATTLNEIALGSEVCIQIHEDRIPVREEVRGACEILGLDPLYVANEGKLIAIVSADVAESIVARMRENPYGRNACIIGEVVAEPQGIVAMQTGFGGTRIVDMLVGEQLPRIC
;
A
#
# COMPACT_ATOMS: atom_id res chain seq x y z
N MET A 1 13.93 24.97 22.59
CA MET A 1 14.87 24.04 23.25
C MET A 1 14.93 22.83 22.39
N LYS A 2 16.11 22.42 21.91
CA LYS A 2 16.27 21.26 21.04
C LYS A 2 16.21 20.00 21.92
N ASP A 3 15.07 19.41 22.09
CA ASP A 3 14.96 18.06 22.66
C ASP A 3 15.31 17.05 21.56
N GLY A 4 16.62 16.90 21.33
CA GLY A 4 17.15 15.88 20.45
C GLY A 4 16.88 14.50 21.05
N PHE A 5 16.09 13.68 20.37
CA PHE A 5 15.94 12.25 20.68
C PHE A 5 17.34 11.62 20.69
N THR A 6 17.79 11.16 21.84
CA THR A 6 19.06 10.40 21.96
C THR A 6 18.71 8.92 21.82
N PRO A 7 19.15 8.25 20.73
CA PRO A 7 18.84 6.85 20.51
C PRO A 7 19.32 5.98 21.68
N SER A 8 18.42 5.20 22.26
CA SER A 8 18.77 4.24 23.29
C SER A 8 19.68 3.13 22.73
N PRO A 9 20.42 2.37 23.56
CA PRO A 9 21.21 1.23 23.10
C PRO A 9 20.40 0.20 22.33
N LEU A 10 19.09 0.11 22.58
CA LEU A 10 18.15 -0.76 21.86
C LEU A 10 18.03 -0.34 20.40
N PHE A 11 17.82 0.94 20.13
CA PHE A 11 17.72 1.48 18.76
C PHE A 11 18.98 1.20 17.95
N GLN A 12 20.17 1.40 18.54
CA GLN A 12 21.45 1.11 17.87
C GLN A 12 21.60 -0.38 17.53
N ARG A 13 21.07 -1.30 18.36
CA ARG A 13 21.12 -2.74 18.09
C ARG A 13 20.19 -3.10 16.94
N VAL A 14 18.98 -2.54 16.89
CA VAL A 14 18.02 -2.75 15.80
C VAL A 14 18.57 -2.23 14.49
N GLU A 15 19.13 -1.04 14.46
CA GLU A 15 19.78 -0.45 13.28
C GLU A 15 20.89 -1.35 12.72
N ARG A 16 21.80 -1.86 13.57
CA ARG A 16 22.85 -2.80 13.14
C ARG A 16 22.30 -4.12 12.60
N ALA A 17 21.18 -4.59 13.15
CA ALA A 17 20.57 -5.83 12.68
C ALA A 17 19.92 -5.65 11.29
N ARG A 18 19.32 -4.49 11.01
CA ARG A 18 18.67 -4.15 9.73
C ARG A 18 19.66 -3.94 8.58
N ARG A 19 20.87 -3.48 8.83
CA ARG A 19 21.93 -3.30 7.80
C ARG A 19 22.53 -4.63 7.28
N ARG A 20 22.12 -5.77 7.82
CA ARG A 20 22.60 -7.07 7.34
C ARG A 20 21.82 -7.48 6.08
N LYS A 21 22.54 -7.93 5.04
CA LYS A 21 21.89 -8.51 3.85
C LYS A 21 20.90 -9.60 4.28
N PRO A 22 19.69 -9.59 3.74
CA PRO A 22 18.70 -10.60 4.03
C PRO A 22 19.21 -11.99 3.66
N LYS A 23 18.87 -12.98 4.43
CA LYS A 23 19.26 -14.37 4.20
C LYS A 23 18.04 -15.25 4.39
N ILE A 24 17.59 -15.86 3.30
CA ILE A 24 16.53 -16.85 3.34
C ILE A 24 16.98 -18.03 4.21
N ARG A 25 16.20 -18.38 5.19
CA ARG A 25 16.49 -19.49 6.13
C ARG A 25 15.61 -20.71 5.88
N GLU A 26 14.45 -20.46 5.34
CA GLU A 26 13.43 -21.44 5.03
C GLU A 26 13.80 -22.23 3.76
N THR A 27 13.47 -23.52 3.73
CA THR A 27 13.66 -24.38 2.55
C THR A 27 12.38 -24.52 1.71
N HIS A 28 11.25 -24.02 2.21
CA HIS A 28 9.94 -24.08 1.54
C HIS A 28 9.22 -22.75 1.71
N ILE A 29 8.37 -22.42 0.74
CA ILE A 29 7.48 -21.25 0.82
C ILE A 29 6.44 -21.51 1.90
N THR A 30 6.20 -20.50 2.73
CA THR A 30 5.15 -20.44 3.75
C THR A 30 4.26 -19.24 3.50
N LEU A 31 3.10 -19.18 4.16
CA LEU A 31 2.19 -18.05 4.05
C LEU A 31 2.84 -16.71 4.43
N ALA A 32 3.78 -16.72 5.37
CA ALA A 32 4.53 -15.52 5.78
C ALA A 32 5.32 -14.85 4.63
N HIS A 33 5.67 -15.59 3.58
CA HIS A 33 6.33 -15.03 2.39
C HIS A 33 5.37 -14.23 1.48
N GLY A 34 4.07 -14.27 1.74
CA GLY A 34 3.05 -13.49 1.02
C GLY A 34 2.41 -12.38 1.85
N SER A 35 2.85 -12.17 3.12
CA SER A 35 2.16 -11.30 4.07
C SER A 35 2.52 -9.81 4.02
N GLY A 36 3.41 -9.38 3.11
CA GLY A 36 3.94 -8.01 3.08
C GLY A 36 4.95 -7.70 4.18
N GLY A 37 5.35 -8.71 5.00
CA GLY A 37 6.27 -8.52 6.11
C GLY A 37 7.70 -8.92 5.80
N LYS A 38 8.49 -9.09 6.86
CA LYS A 38 9.93 -9.37 6.79
C LYS A 38 10.29 -10.59 5.94
N ALA A 39 9.54 -11.69 6.03
CA ALA A 39 9.80 -12.91 5.25
C ALA A 39 9.64 -12.66 3.74
N MET A 40 8.65 -11.85 3.34
CA MET A 40 8.46 -11.44 1.95
C MET A 40 9.63 -10.58 1.46
N HIS A 41 10.09 -9.61 2.24
CA HIS A 41 11.28 -8.80 1.91
C HIS A 41 12.54 -9.67 1.75
N GLU A 42 12.77 -10.60 2.68
CA GLU A 42 13.90 -11.53 2.59
C GLU A 42 13.83 -12.40 1.33
N LEU A 43 12.63 -12.84 0.92
CA LEU A 43 12.41 -13.59 -0.31
C LEU A 43 12.68 -12.75 -1.57
N ILE A 44 12.14 -11.51 -1.60
CA ILE A 44 12.31 -10.61 -2.75
C ILE A 44 13.79 -10.23 -2.91
N GLU A 45 14.42 -9.72 -1.87
CA GLU A 45 15.81 -9.25 -1.94
C GLU A 45 16.81 -10.40 -2.06
N GLY A 46 16.57 -11.53 -1.37
CA GLY A 46 17.51 -12.65 -1.31
C GLY A 46 17.35 -13.69 -2.42
N LEU A 47 16.26 -13.67 -3.19
CA LEU A 47 16.02 -14.62 -4.28
C LEU A 47 15.56 -13.96 -5.56
N PHE A 48 14.50 -13.14 -5.54
CA PHE A 48 13.95 -12.58 -6.77
C PHE A 48 14.90 -11.57 -7.40
N LEU A 49 15.46 -10.64 -6.63
CA LEU A 49 16.43 -9.67 -7.16
C LEU A 49 17.76 -10.33 -7.57
N GLU A 50 18.16 -11.44 -6.93
CA GLU A 50 19.34 -12.20 -7.36
C GLU A 50 19.20 -12.73 -8.78
N HIS A 51 17.98 -13.11 -9.20
CA HIS A 51 17.73 -13.75 -10.50
C HIS A 51 17.12 -12.80 -11.54
N LEU A 52 16.31 -11.83 -11.12
CA LEU A 52 15.54 -10.96 -12.01
C LEU A 52 15.95 -9.48 -11.89
N GLY A 53 16.86 -9.13 -10.96
CA GLY A 53 17.26 -7.76 -10.65
C GLY A 53 17.71 -6.99 -11.89
N ASN A 54 17.26 -5.75 -11.97
CA ASN A 54 17.62 -4.77 -12.98
C ASN A 54 17.36 -3.36 -12.43
N PRO A 55 17.89 -2.28 -13.06
CA PRO A 55 17.78 -0.92 -12.51
C PRO A 55 16.37 -0.40 -12.27
N LEU A 56 15.33 -1.00 -12.85
CA LEU A 56 13.94 -0.64 -12.60
C LEU A 56 13.40 -1.42 -11.38
N LEU A 57 13.58 -2.73 -11.36
CA LEU A 57 13.08 -3.61 -10.30
C LEU A 57 13.80 -3.39 -8.97
N ASP A 58 15.10 -3.08 -9.00
CA ASP A 58 15.91 -2.86 -7.79
C ASP A 58 15.45 -1.68 -6.92
N LYS A 59 14.57 -0.82 -7.45
CA LYS A 59 14.00 0.31 -6.69
C LYS A 59 12.94 -0.12 -5.68
N LEU A 60 12.32 -1.29 -5.86
CA LEU A 60 11.26 -1.84 -5.00
C LEU A 60 10.11 -0.84 -4.75
N GLU A 61 9.71 -0.12 -5.79
CA GLU A 61 8.53 0.75 -5.79
C GLU A 61 7.27 -0.08 -6.13
N ASP A 62 6.08 0.46 -5.87
CA ASP A 62 4.80 -0.19 -6.18
C ASP A 62 4.63 -0.38 -7.70
N GLN A 63 5.32 0.44 -8.51
CA GLN A 63 5.32 0.38 -9.98
C GLN A 63 6.70 0.68 -10.57
N ALA A 64 6.96 0.16 -11.76
CA ALA A 64 8.13 0.55 -12.55
C ALA A 64 7.82 1.82 -13.36
N VAL A 65 8.68 2.85 -13.24
CA VAL A 65 8.60 4.08 -14.05
C VAL A 65 9.78 4.14 -14.99
N PHE A 66 9.51 4.30 -16.30
CA PHE A 66 10.52 4.34 -17.35
C PHE A 66 10.11 5.24 -18.51
N GLU A 67 11.11 5.65 -19.31
CA GLU A 67 10.90 6.46 -20.51
C GLU A 67 10.93 5.59 -21.76
N ILE A 68 10.01 5.85 -22.68
CA ILE A 68 10.05 5.29 -24.03
C ILE A 68 10.19 6.43 -25.05
N ALA A 69 11.07 6.21 -26.04
CA ALA A 69 11.18 7.14 -27.18
C ALA A 69 9.91 7.04 -28.03
N ALA A 70 9.10 8.11 -28.03
CA ALA A 70 7.84 8.11 -28.77
C ALA A 70 8.04 8.26 -30.28
N SER A 71 9.02 9.04 -30.73
CA SER A 71 9.62 9.14 -32.09
C SER A 71 10.70 10.23 -32.06
N GLU A 72 11.53 10.33 -33.11
CA GLU A 72 12.53 11.40 -33.25
C GLU A 72 11.92 12.81 -33.23
N LYS A 73 10.62 12.94 -33.43
CA LYS A 73 9.90 14.24 -33.51
C LYS A 73 9.03 14.57 -32.31
N SER A 74 8.67 13.61 -31.44
CA SER A 74 7.65 13.81 -30.39
C SER A 74 8.18 13.73 -28.95
N GLY A 75 9.48 13.58 -28.76
CA GLY A 75 10.09 13.47 -27.42
C GLY A 75 9.90 12.08 -26.76
N SER A 76 10.22 11.97 -25.47
CA SER A 76 10.01 10.77 -24.66
C SER A 76 8.68 10.86 -23.91
N ALA A 77 8.02 9.71 -23.73
CA ALA A 77 6.88 9.57 -22.80
C ALA A 77 7.37 8.81 -21.56
N LYS A 78 7.02 9.31 -20.37
CA LYS A 78 7.29 8.66 -19.10
C LYS A 78 6.09 7.83 -18.71
N LEU A 79 6.27 6.51 -18.61
CA LEU A 79 5.22 5.56 -18.29
C LEU A 79 5.44 4.92 -16.92
N ALA A 80 4.35 4.58 -16.26
CA ALA A 80 4.28 3.70 -15.10
C ALA A 80 3.65 2.38 -15.52
N PHE A 81 4.17 1.26 -15.00
CA PHE A 81 3.66 -0.09 -15.23
C PHE A 81 3.72 -0.89 -13.94
N THR A 82 2.63 -1.57 -13.62
CA THR A 82 2.54 -2.48 -12.47
C THR A 82 1.77 -3.74 -12.80
N THR A 83 1.87 -4.74 -11.92
CA THR A 83 1.04 -5.94 -11.93
C THR A 83 0.80 -6.40 -10.49
N ASP A 84 -0.42 -6.83 -10.22
CA ASP A 84 -0.80 -7.35 -8.91
C ASP A 84 -1.73 -8.57 -9.03
N SER A 85 -1.77 -9.39 -7.98
CA SER A 85 -2.56 -10.63 -7.93
C SER A 85 -3.43 -10.66 -6.69
N TYR A 86 -4.72 -10.94 -6.88
CA TYR A 86 -5.75 -10.85 -5.86
C TYR A 86 -6.29 -12.22 -5.48
N VAL A 87 -6.24 -12.48 -4.17
CA VAL A 87 -6.67 -13.72 -3.51
C VAL A 87 -7.39 -13.35 -2.23
N VAL A 88 -8.69 -13.08 -2.28
CA VAL A 88 -9.49 -12.70 -1.13
C VAL A 88 -10.58 -13.72 -0.82
N ASP A 89 -10.76 -14.03 0.45
CA ASP A 89 -11.86 -14.86 0.93
C ASP A 89 -12.53 -14.19 2.15
N PRO A 90 -13.85 -13.95 2.08
CA PRO A 90 -14.79 -14.28 1.00
C PRO A 90 -14.61 -13.40 -0.25
N VAL A 91 -15.04 -13.93 -1.41
CA VAL A 91 -15.02 -13.21 -2.72
C VAL A 91 -15.82 -11.92 -2.68
N PHE A 92 -16.93 -11.92 -1.92
CA PHE A 92 -17.80 -10.76 -1.68
C PHE A 92 -17.77 -10.40 -0.21
N PHE A 93 -17.59 -9.12 0.09
CA PHE A 93 -17.49 -8.59 1.45
C PHE A 93 -18.16 -7.22 1.56
N PRO A 94 -18.49 -6.72 2.74
CA PRO A 94 -19.02 -5.37 2.90
C PRO A 94 -18.11 -4.31 2.27
N GLY A 95 -18.68 -3.45 1.43
CA GLY A 95 -17.95 -2.40 0.70
C GLY A 95 -17.30 -2.82 -0.61
N GLY A 96 -17.29 -4.14 -0.98
CA GLY A 96 -16.68 -4.57 -2.24
C GLY A 96 -16.70 -6.06 -2.53
N ASP A 97 -15.89 -6.42 -3.50
CA ASP A 97 -15.59 -7.80 -3.90
C ASP A 97 -14.20 -7.86 -4.56
N ILE A 98 -13.73 -9.07 -4.86
CA ILE A 98 -12.43 -9.30 -5.51
C ILE A 98 -12.27 -8.52 -6.81
N GLY A 99 -13.36 -8.28 -7.57
CA GLY A 99 -13.30 -7.56 -8.85
C GLY A 99 -13.04 -6.06 -8.67
N ARG A 100 -13.74 -5.42 -7.71
CA ARG A 100 -13.49 -4.02 -7.33
C ARG A 100 -12.08 -3.86 -6.79
N LEU A 101 -11.67 -4.78 -5.93
CA LEU A 101 -10.34 -4.81 -5.32
C LEU A 101 -9.25 -4.88 -6.39
N ALA A 102 -9.37 -5.81 -7.37
CA ALA A 102 -8.40 -6.01 -8.44
C ALA A 102 -8.22 -4.79 -9.35
N VAL A 103 -9.26 -4.02 -9.59
CA VAL A 103 -9.16 -2.78 -10.36
C VAL A 103 -8.51 -1.67 -9.53
N ASN A 104 -9.02 -1.46 -8.31
CA ASN A 104 -8.59 -0.35 -7.47
C ASN A 104 -7.12 -0.48 -7.05
N GLY A 105 -6.67 -1.65 -6.60
CA GLY A 105 -5.29 -1.85 -6.16
C GLY A 105 -4.28 -1.56 -7.28
N THR A 106 -4.47 -2.14 -8.48
CA THR A 106 -3.56 -1.87 -9.61
C THR A 106 -3.60 -0.39 -10.06
N VAL A 107 -4.76 0.27 -9.99
CA VAL A 107 -4.86 1.72 -10.24
C VAL A 107 -4.12 2.52 -9.16
N ASN A 108 -4.19 2.09 -7.91
CA ASN A 108 -3.52 2.75 -6.80
C ASN A 108 -2.00 2.64 -6.90
N ASP A 109 -1.46 1.47 -7.23
CA ASP A 109 -0.04 1.31 -7.52
C ASP A 109 0.45 2.33 -8.55
N LEU A 110 -0.25 2.45 -9.69
CA LEU A 110 0.10 3.45 -10.71
C LEU A 110 0.05 4.86 -10.15
N ALA A 111 -0.96 5.17 -9.34
CA ALA A 111 -1.14 6.48 -8.73
C ALA A 111 -0.02 6.83 -7.75
N MET A 112 0.62 5.85 -7.08
CA MET A 112 1.73 6.10 -6.15
C MET A 112 2.96 6.72 -6.83
N SER A 113 3.11 6.61 -8.14
CA SER A 113 4.10 7.41 -8.90
C SER A 113 3.57 8.77 -9.38
N GLY A 114 2.34 9.13 -9.04
CA GLY A 114 1.64 10.28 -9.61
C GLY A 114 1.18 10.07 -11.05
N ALA A 115 1.25 8.84 -11.57
CA ALA A 115 0.78 8.55 -12.91
C ALA A 115 -0.75 8.65 -12.98
N ARG A 116 -1.24 9.06 -14.15
CA ARG A 116 -2.65 8.90 -14.53
C ARG A 116 -2.82 7.53 -15.16
N PRO A 117 -3.55 6.60 -14.53
CA PRO A 117 -3.84 5.29 -15.09
C PRO A 117 -4.60 5.40 -16.41
N LEU A 118 -4.33 4.50 -17.35
CA LEU A 118 -4.94 4.50 -18.70
C LEU A 118 -5.64 3.18 -19.01
N TYR A 119 -4.90 2.08 -18.94
CA TYR A 119 -5.37 0.77 -19.38
C TYR A 119 -4.97 -0.31 -18.40
N LEU A 120 -5.84 -1.31 -18.27
CA LEU A 120 -5.60 -2.53 -17.53
C LEU A 120 -5.70 -3.75 -18.46
N SER A 121 -4.92 -4.78 -18.16
CA SER A 121 -5.18 -6.16 -18.55
C SER A 121 -5.74 -6.93 -17.36
N VAL A 122 -6.45 -8.04 -17.60
CA VAL A 122 -6.96 -8.91 -16.55
C VAL A 122 -6.79 -10.39 -16.90
N GLY A 123 -6.23 -11.15 -15.96
CA GLY A 123 -6.15 -12.60 -16.01
C GLY A 123 -7.04 -13.23 -14.94
N PHE A 124 -7.81 -14.25 -15.32
CA PHE A 124 -8.65 -15.01 -14.39
C PHE A 124 -8.14 -16.45 -14.28
N ILE A 125 -8.01 -16.94 -13.04
CA ILE A 125 -7.89 -18.37 -12.73
C ILE A 125 -9.14 -18.76 -11.94
N ILE A 126 -10.01 -19.55 -12.56
CA ILE A 126 -11.35 -19.88 -12.04
C ILE A 126 -11.39 -21.35 -11.69
N GLU A 127 -11.83 -21.68 -10.49
CA GLU A 127 -12.07 -23.05 -10.08
C GLU A 127 -13.35 -23.59 -10.70
N GLU A 128 -13.30 -24.85 -11.19
CA GLU A 128 -14.48 -25.57 -11.69
C GLU A 128 -15.58 -25.62 -10.61
N GLY A 129 -16.79 -25.18 -10.99
CA GLY A 129 -17.94 -25.09 -10.08
C GLY A 129 -18.17 -23.71 -9.51
N PHE A 130 -17.31 -22.72 -9.80
CA PHE A 130 -17.61 -21.33 -9.47
C PHE A 130 -18.89 -20.87 -10.21
N SER A 131 -19.76 -20.14 -9.51
CA SER A 131 -21.06 -19.73 -10.05
C SER A 131 -20.91 -18.71 -11.19
N ILE A 132 -21.59 -18.94 -12.32
CA ILE A 132 -21.65 -17.95 -13.41
C ILE A 132 -22.31 -16.65 -12.97
N ASP A 133 -23.29 -16.70 -12.06
CA ASP A 133 -23.93 -15.50 -11.55
C ASP A 133 -23.01 -14.70 -10.63
N ASP A 134 -22.18 -15.38 -9.82
CA ASP A 134 -21.15 -14.73 -9.01
C ASP A 134 -20.05 -14.12 -9.91
N LEU A 135 -19.62 -14.84 -10.96
CA LEU A 135 -18.69 -14.28 -11.94
C LEU A 135 -19.28 -13.03 -12.61
N ARG A 136 -20.57 -13.04 -12.96
CA ARG A 136 -21.26 -11.87 -13.54
C ARG A 136 -21.27 -10.67 -12.58
N ARG A 137 -21.47 -10.91 -11.28
CA ARG A 137 -21.40 -9.87 -10.25
C ARG A 137 -19.99 -9.27 -10.16
N VAL A 138 -18.97 -10.12 -10.11
CA VAL A 138 -17.55 -9.69 -10.09
C VAL A 138 -17.22 -8.85 -11.32
N LEU A 139 -17.58 -9.28 -12.53
CA LEU A 139 -17.34 -8.53 -13.76
C LEU A 139 -18.09 -7.20 -13.79
N GLY A 140 -19.32 -7.16 -13.25
CA GLY A 140 -20.10 -5.92 -13.09
C GLY A 140 -19.41 -4.94 -12.15
N SER A 141 -18.89 -5.42 -11.04
CA SER A 141 -18.11 -4.65 -10.06
C SER A 141 -16.79 -4.13 -10.64
N MET A 142 -16.05 -4.97 -11.37
CA MET A 142 -14.83 -4.55 -12.08
C MET A 142 -15.10 -3.42 -13.08
N ARG A 143 -16.19 -3.54 -13.85
CA ARG A 143 -16.58 -2.51 -14.81
C ARG A 143 -16.88 -1.19 -14.08
N ALA A 144 -17.67 -1.23 -13.02
CA ALA A 144 -18.00 -0.02 -12.25
C ALA A 144 -16.75 0.64 -11.64
N ALA A 145 -15.83 -0.15 -11.08
CA ALA A 145 -14.56 0.34 -10.55
C ALA A 145 -13.67 0.95 -11.64
N ALA A 146 -13.60 0.34 -12.82
CA ALA A 146 -12.85 0.87 -13.96
C ALA A 146 -13.44 2.19 -14.47
N GLU A 147 -14.78 2.30 -14.54
CA GLU A 147 -15.47 3.54 -14.89
C GLU A 147 -15.19 4.64 -13.85
N GLU A 148 -15.24 4.33 -12.56
CA GLU A 148 -14.93 5.25 -11.46
C GLU A 148 -13.47 5.72 -11.49
N ALA A 149 -12.52 4.80 -11.75
CA ALA A 149 -11.09 5.10 -11.86
C ALA A 149 -10.71 5.79 -13.17
N GLY A 150 -11.61 5.84 -14.16
CA GLY A 150 -11.36 6.42 -15.49
C GLY A 150 -10.41 5.60 -16.36
N VAL A 151 -10.37 4.26 -16.16
CA VAL A 151 -9.52 3.33 -16.91
C VAL A 151 -10.35 2.38 -17.77
N GLN A 152 -9.70 1.74 -18.75
CA GLN A 152 -10.31 0.73 -19.59
C GLN A 152 -9.57 -0.61 -19.46
N ILE A 153 -10.31 -1.70 -19.29
CA ILE A 153 -9.78 -3.06 -19.41
C ILE A 153 -9.75 -3.40 -20.90
N VAL A 154 -8.54 -3.58 -21.47
CA VAL A 154 -8.34 -3.66 -22.92
C VAL A 154 -7.93 -5.04 -23.41
N THR A 155 -7.50 -5.93 -22.52
CA THR A 155 -7.11 -7.32 -22.86
C THR A 155 -7.20 -8.20 -21.62
N GLY A 156 -7.21 -9.53 -21.83
CA GLY A 156 -7.23 -10.47 -20.71
C GLY A 156 -7.05 -11.91 -21.17
N ASP A 157 -6.96 -12.82 -20.19
CA ASP A 157 -6.92 -14.26 -20.39
C ASP A 157 -7.74 -14.96 -19.31
N THR A 158 -8.19 -16.20 -19.58
CA THR A 158 -8.96 -16.99 -18.61
C THR A 158 -8.48 -18.43 -18.62
N LYS A 159 -8.20 -18.95 -17.43
CA LYS A 159 -7.94 -20.38 -17.20
C LYS A 159 -8.96 -20.93 -16.23
N VAL A 160 -9.41 -22.15 -16.49
CA VAL A 160 -10.22 -22.92 -15.57
C VAL A 160 -9.40 -24.09 -15.05
N VAL A 161 -9.37 -24.26 -13.74
CA VAL A 161 -8.67 -25.36 -13.04
C VAL A 161 -9.68 -26.28 -12.37
N GLN A 162 -9.25 -27.51 -12.09
CA GLN A 162 -10.10 -28.51 -11.46
C GLN A 162 -10.51 -28.07 -10.04
N ARG A 163 -11.65 -28.58 -9.57
CA ARG A 163 -12.10 -28.36 -8.19
C ARG A 163 -11.03 -28.78 -7.18
N GLY A 164 -10.76 -27.92 -6.19
CA GLY A 164 -9.72 -28.09 -5.18
C GLY A 164 -8.32 -27.67 -5.63
N SER A 165 -8.17 -27.09 -6.85
CA SER A 165 -6.89 -26.60 -7.38
C SER A 165 -6.75 -25.08 -7.34
N ALA A 166 -7.77 -24.36 -6.90
CA ALA A 166 -7.77 -22.93 -6.62
C ALA A 166 -8.74 -22.63 -5.47
N ASP A 167 -8.76 -21.40 -5.00
CA ASP A 167 -9.68 -20.92 -3.97
C ASP A 167 -10.79 -20.09 -4.62
N LYS A 168 -11.68 -20.77 -5.36
CA LYS A 168 -12.80 -20.20 -6.13
C LYS A 168 -12.36 -19.36 -7.32
N LEU A 169 -11.70 -18.23 -7.10
CA LEU A 169 -11.33 -17.25 -8.12
C LEU A 169 -10.07 -16.50 -7.71
N PHE A 170 -9.09 -16.48 -8.60
CA PHE A 170 -7.93 -15.58 -8.53
C PHE A 170 -7.97 -14.61 -9.70
N ILE A 171 -7.61 -13.37 -9.45
CA ILE A 171 -7.53 -12.32 -10.46
C ILE A 171 -6.11 -11.75 -10.46
N ASN A 172 -5.49 -11.64 -11.64
CA ASN A 172 -4.29 -10.85 -11.84
C ASN A 172 -4.62 -9.68 -12.76
N THR A 173 -4.20 -8.48 -12.38
CA THR A 173 -4.30 -7.29 -13.21
C THR A 173 -2.91 -6.71 -13.46
N SER A 174 -2.73 -6.13 -14.65
CA SER A 174 -1.55 -5.30 -14.93
C SER A 174 -2.01 -3.98 -15.49
N GLY A 175 -1.34 -2.91 -15.12
CA GLY A 175 -1.75 -1.56 -15.46
C GLY A 175 -0.66 -0.72 -16.12
N ILE A 176 -1.07 0.16 -17.03
CA ILE A 176 -0.20 1.18 -17.64
C ILE A 176 -0.78 2.56 -17.32
N GLY A 177 0.08 3.47 -16.87
CA GLY A 177 -0.22 4.87 -16.64
C GLY A 177 0.79 5.80 -17.29
N ILE A 178 0.43 7.07 -17.44
CA ILE A 178 1.33 8.10 -17.95
C ILE A 178 1.69 9.08 -16.84
N VAL A 179 2.99 9.40 -16.72
CA VAL A 179 3.50 10.37 -15.75
C VAL A 179 3.70 11.71 -16.45
N ASN A 180 2.83 12.67 -16.14
CA ASN A 180 2.78 14.00 -16.79
C ASN A 180 3.31 15.13 -15.91
N HIS A 181 4.05 14.82 -14.85
CA HIS A 181 4.60 15.79 -13.90
C HIS A 181 6.12 15.60 -13.74
N ASN A 182 6.77 16.61 -13.15
CA ASN A 182 8.21 16.62 -12.87
C ASN A 182 8.57 16.19 -11.45
N ALA A 183 7.58 15.95 -10.57
CA ALA A 183 7.83 15.45 -9.22
C ALA A 183 8.55 14.11 -9.28
N ARG A 184 9.54 13.93 -8.40
CA ARG A 184 10.32 12.71 -8.28
C ARG A 184 9.84 11.95 -7.05
N ILE A 185 8.78 11.19 -7.22
CA ILE A 185 8.16 10.42 -6.14
C ILE A 185 8.86 9.07 -6.03
N SER A 186 9.37 8.73 -4.83
CA SER A 186 10.06 7.46 -4.55
C SER A 186 10.12 7.20 -3.05
N ALA A 187 10.07 5.92 -2.64
CA ALA A 187 10.24 5.50 -1.25
C ALA A 187 11.62 5.90 -0.66
N SER A 188 12.60 6.18 -1.50
CA SER A 188 13.96 6.58 -1.09
C SER A 188 14.17 8.09 -0.98
N ARG A 189 13.10 8.90 -0.98
CA ARG A 189 13.23 10.36 -1.03
C ARG A 189 12.70 11.13 0.19
N ALA A 190 12.30 10.45 1.23
CA ALA A 190 11.93 11.14 2.47
C ALA A 190 13.13 11.94 3.01
N ALA A 191 12.90 13.19 3.35
CA ALA A 191 13.92 14.11 3.84
C ALA A 191 13.62 14.57 5.27
N VAL A 192 14.66 14.85 6.05
CA VAL A 192 14.51 15.34 7.43
C VAL A 192 13.71 16.65 7.45
N GLY A 193 12.67 16.68 8.25
CA GLY A 193 11.71 17.79 8.37
C GLY A 193 10.41 17.57 7.62
N ASP A 194 10.33 16.59 6.71
CA ASP A 194 9.11 16.24 6.01
C ASP A 194 8.00 15.81 6.97
N LYS A 195 6.75 15.96 6.56
CA LYS A 195 5.58 15.51 7.29
C LYS A 195 5.04 14.21 6.70
N VAL A 196 4.54 13.37 7.59
CA VAL A 196 3.89 12.08 7.27
C VAL A 196 2.39 12.27 7.31
N ILE A 197 1.72 12.05 6.18
CA ILE A 197 0.27 12.18 6.05
C ILE A 197 -0.32 10.81 5.76
N VAL A 198 -1.47 10.50 6.37
CA VAL A 198 -2.36 9.39 5.99
C VAL A 198 -3.64 9.96 5.41
N SER A 199 -4.19 9.35 4.35
CA SER A 199 -5.38 9.86 3.67
C SER A 199 -6.69 9.63 4.42
N GLY A 200 -6.71 8.77 5.45
CA GLY A 200 -7.93 8.46 6.21
C GLY A 200 -7.73 7.43 7.31
N THR A 201 -8.84 6.86 7.79
CA THR A 201 -8.84 5.81 8.82
C THR A 201 -8.10 4.57 8.34
N ILE A 202 -7.38 3.89 9.24
CA ILE A 202 -6.60 2.70 8.91
C ILE A 202 -7.22 1.42 9.47
N GLY A 203 -6.93 0.30 8.81
CA GLY A 203 -7.35 -1.04 9.22
C GLY A 203 -8.77 -1.42 8.82
N ASP A 204 -9.49 -0.57 8.09
CA ASP A 204 -10.89 -0.79 7.71
C ASP A 204 -11.03 -2.05 6.83
N HIS A 205 -10.20 -2.21 5.80
CA HIS A 205 -10.27 -3.36 4.89
C HIS A 205 -10.03 -4.69 5.62
N GLY A 206 -8.86 -4.83 6.25
CA GLY A 206 -8.50 -6.08 6.87
C GLY A 206 -9.46 -6.50 7.98
N THR A 207 -9.95 -5.56 8.78
CA THR A 207 -10.98 -5.82 9.79
C THR A 207 -12.28 -6.29 9.15
N THR A 208 -12.71 -5.66 8.05
CA THR A 208 -13.91 -6.08 7.31
C THR A 208 -13.81 -7.51 6.81
N ILE A 209 -12.65 -7.91 6.23
CA ILE A 209 -12.45 -9.26 5.74
C ILE A 209 -12.48 -10.29 6.89
N MET A 210 -11.85 -10.01 8.02
CA MET A 210 -11.89 -10.90 9.20
C MET A 210 -13.31 -11.14 9.70
N ILE A 211 -14.10 -10.08 9.80
CA ILE A 211 -15.51 -10.17 10.23
C ILE A 211 -16.31 -10.94 9.19
N ALA A 212 -16.14 -10.66 7.90
CA ALA A 212 -16.83 -11.35 6.81
C ALA A 212 -16.51 -12.86 6.73
N ARG A 213 -15.35 -13.30 7.23
CA ARG A 213 -15.00 -14.72 7.38
C ARG A 213 -15.69 -15.40 8.56
N GLY A 214 -16.28 -14.65 9.46
CA GLY A 214 -16.82 -15.18 10.71
C GLY A 214 -15.75 -15.48 11.77
N GLU A 215 -14.57 -14.90 11.64
CA GLU A 215 -13.52 -14.99 12.67
C GLU A 215 -13.89 -14.21 13.93
N LEU A 216 -14.80 -13.25 13.79
CA LEU A 216 -15.41 -12.49 14.87
C LEU A 216 -16.93 -12.45 14.70
N GLU A 217 -17.67 -12.85 15.72
CA GLU A 217 -19.12 -12.67 15.81
C GLU A 217 -19.43 -11.23 16.25
N LEU A 218 -19.12 -10.26 15.41
CA LEU A 218 -19.40 -8.84 15.62
C LEU A 218 -20.46 -8.36 14.64
N GLU A 219 -21.54 -7.79 15.17
CA GLU A 219 -22.48 -7.01 14.38
C GLU A 219 -21.89 -5.59 14.22
N THR A 220 -21.49 -5.23 13.02
CA THR A 220 -20.89 -3.92 12.70
C THR A 220 -21.26 -3.48 11.31
N GLU A 221 -21.30 -2.17 11.08
CA GLU A 221 -21.50 -1.56 9.77
C GLU A 221 -20.17 -1.22 9.05
N ILE A 222 -19.04 -1.80 9.53
CA ILE A 222 -17.74 -1.55 8.90
C ILE A 222 -17.70 -2.12 7.48
N GLU A 223 -17.20 -1.32 6.56
CA GLU A 223 -16.99 -1.69 5.16
C GLU A 223 -15.53 -1.56 4.77
N SER A 224 -15.11 -2.35 3.79
CA SER A 224 -13.80 -2.20 3.17
C SER A 224 -13.62 -0.80 2.60
N ASP A 225 -12.44 -0.25 2.77
CA ASP A 225 -12.05 1.05 2.27
C ASP A 225 -11.60 1.04 0.80
N THR A 226 -11.76 -0.08 0.08
CA THR A 226 -11.29 -0.20 -1.32
C THR A 226 -11.83 0.92 -2.21
N ALA A 227 -10.94 1.72 -2.76
CA ALA A 227 -11.25 2.91 -3.54
C ALA A 227 -10.14 3.30 -4.50
N PRO A 228 -10.44 3.94 -5.67
CA PRO A 228 -9.43 4.42 -6.59
C PRO A 228 -8.85 5.77 -6.12
N LEU A 229 -7.55 5.81 -5.84
CA LEU A 229 -6.87 6.99 -5.29
C LEU A 229 -6.32 7.96 -6.35
N GLY A 230 -6.46 7.64 -7.64
CA GLY A 230 -5.89 8.44 -8.72
C GLY A 230 -6.31 9.92 -8.67
N SER A 231 -7.60 10.21 -8.43
CA SER A 231 -8.10 11.60 -8.32
C SER A 231 -7.56 12.33 -7.08
N LEU A 232 -7.37 11.62 -5.98
CA LEU A 232 -6.79 12.16 -4.75
C LEU A 232 -5.34 12.58 -5.00
N VAL A 233 -4.54 11.71 -5.61
CA VAL A 233 -3.13 11.98 -5.94
C VAL A 233 -2.98 13.11 -6.94
N GLN A 234 -3.82 13.17 -8.00
CA GLN A 234 -3.80 14.29 -8.94
C GLN A 234 -4.12 15.61 -8.24
N GLY A 235 -5.10 15.64 -7.33
CA GLY A 235 -5.40 16.83 -6.52
C GLY A 235 -4.21 17.31 -5.69
N MET A 236 -3.44 16.38 -5.09
CA MET A 236 -2.22 16.71 -4.34
C MET A 236 -1.12 17.29 -5.25
N LEU A 237 -0.93 16.72 -6.45
CA LEU A 237 0.04 17.20 -7.43
C LEU A 237 -0.32 18.60 -7.97
N ASP A 238 -1.61 18.86 -8.21
CA ASP A 238 -2.12 20.15 -8.64
C ASP A 238 -1.89 21.22 -7.55
N GLU A 239 -2.06 20.88 -6.27
CA GLU A 239 -1.85 21.79 -5.14
C GLU A 239 -0.41 22.31 -5.08
N VAL A 240 0.57 21.46 -5.35
CA VAL A 240 1.98 21.85 -5.32
C VAL A 240 2.46 22.48 -6.64
N ALA A 241 1.60 22.58 -7.66
CA ALA A 241 1.86 23.24 -8.93
C ALA A 241 3.21 22.85 -9.60
N GLY A 242 3.59 21.59 -9.49
CA GLY A 242 4.83 21.05 -10.07
C GLY A 242 6.09 21.27 -9.23
N ALA A 243 5.98 21.80 -8.01
CA ALA A 243 7.08 21.79 -7.05
C ALA A 243 7.44 20.35 -6.66
N ASP A 244 8.73 20.09 -6.43
CA ASP A 244 9.25 18.78 -5.97
C ASP A 244 9.06 18.65 -4.44
N ALA A 245 7.80 18.76 -3.99
CA ALA A 245 7.42 18.82 -2.58
C ALA A 245 6.69 17.56 -2.08
N ILE A 246 6.28 16.67 -2.97
CA ILE A 246 5.78 15.33 -2.65
C ILE A 246 6.93 14.35 -2.88
N HIS A 247 7.52 13.84 -1.81
CA HIS A 247 8.74 13.05 -1.88
C HIS A 247 8.45 11.56 -1.99
N SER A 248 7.43 11.03 -1.28
CA SER A 248 7.01 9.64 -1.36
C SER A 248 5.50 9.52 -1.28
N LEU A 249 4.95 8.59 -2.06
CA LEU A 249 3.57 8.10 -1.97
C LEU A 249 3.61 6.59 -1.97
N ARG A 250 2.86 5.95 -1.08
CA ARG A 250 2.69 4.50 -0.99
C ARG A 250 1.29 4.18 -0.48
N ASP A 251 0.70 3.11 -0.95
CA ASP A 251 -0.53 2.56 -0.40
C ASP A 251 -0.21 1.47 0.63
N PRO A 252 -0.72 1.59 1.87
CA PRO A 252 -0.39 0.69 2.97
C PRO A 252 -1.27 -0.57 2.92
N THR A 253 -1.09 -1.42 1.91
CA THR A 253 -1.80 -2.68 1.71
C THR A 253 -1.32 -3.76 2.70
N ARG A 254 -0.79 -4.88 2.25
CA ARG A 254 -0.30 -5.94 3.14
C ARG A 254 0.83 -5.47 4.06
N GLY A 255 0.73 -5.84 5.35
CA GLY A 255 1.65 -5.34 6.38
C GLY A 255 1.32 -3.94 6.88
N GLY A 256 0.32 -3.29 6.28
CA GLY A 256 -0.27 -2.01 6.72
C GLY A 256 0.70 -0.84 6.74
N VAL A 257 0.31 0.19 7.47
CA VAL A 257 1.09 1.42 7.67
C VAL A 257 2.48 1.13 8.27
N ALA A 258 2.57 0.11 9.14
CA ALA A 258 3.84 -0.26 9.77
C ALA A 258 4.89 -0.68 8.74
N THR A 259 4.57 -1.59 7.82
CA THR A 259 5.51 -2.05 6.80
C THR A 259 5.86 -0.92 5.84
N THR A 260 4.86 -0.20 5.34
CA THR A 260 5.04 0.93 4.41
C THR A 260 5.98 2.01 4.96
N LEU A 261 5.79 2.42 6.21
CA LEU A 261 6.68 3.41 6.83
C LEU A 261 8.10 2.88 7.03
N ASN A 262 8.27 1.58 7.34
CA ASN A 262 9.59 0.98 7.47
C ASN A 262 10.34 0.90 6.14
N GLU A 263 9.66 0.61 5.03
CA GLU A 263 10.23 0.64 3.68
C GLU A 263 10.75 2.04 3.33
N ILE A 264 9.94 3.06 3.59
CA ILE A 264 10.34 4.47 3.36
C ILE A 264 11.53 4.86 4.27
N ALA A 265 11.48 4.51 5.55
CA ALA A 265 12.55 4.83 6.50
C ALA A 265 13.88 4.17 6.12
N LEU A 266 13.83 2.90 5.67
CA LEU A 266 14.99 2.15 5.20
C LEU A 266 15.53 2.68 3.87
N GLY A 267 14.64 2.89 2.89
CA GLY A 267 15.01 3.38 1.56
C GLY A 267 15.58 4.78 1.55
N SER A 268 15.16 5.62 2.49
CA SER A 268 15.61 7.02 2.66
C SER A 268 16.72 7.20 3.71
N GLU A 269 17.09 6.15 4.44
CA GLU A 269 18.08 6.21 5.55
C GLU A 269 17.73 7.26 6.62
N VAL A 270 16.43 7.37 6.98
CA VAL A 270 15.91 8.34 7.96
C VAL A 270 15.17 7.62 9.09
N CYS A 271 14.81 8.37 10.14
CA CYS A 271 13.81 7.91 11.10
C CYS A 271 12.47 8.55 10.79
N ILE A 272 11.39 7.77 10.85
CA ILE A 272 10.02 8.28 10.79
C ILE A 272 9.44 8.23 12.21
N GLN A 273 9.07 9.40 12.73
CA GLN A 273 8.42 9.52 14.03
C GLN A 273 6.94 9.79 13.86
N ILE A 274 6.08 8.89 14.35
CA ILE A 274 4.63 9.03 14.31
C ILE A 274 4.05 9.18 15.73
N HIS A 275 2.82 9.71 15.83
CA HIS A 275 2.12 9.94 17.08
C HIS A 275 0.85 9.10 17.13
N GLU A 276 0.73 8.23 18.14
CA GLU A 276 -0.39 7.29 18.29
C GLU A 276 -1.76 8.00 18.32
N ASP A 277 -1.85 9.12 19.03
CA ASP A 277 -3.06 9.92 19.19
C ASP A 277 -3.52 10.66 17.91
N ARG A 278 -2.66 10.72 16.90
CA ARG A 278 -2.96 11.34 15.60
C ARG A 278 -3.34 10.34 14.52
N ILE A 279 -3.18 9.04 14.77
CA ILE A 279 -3.51 8.01 13.80
C ILE A 279 -5.02 7.77 13.83
N PRO A 280 -5.74 8.03 12.72
CA PRO A 280 -7.18 7.87 12.68
C PRO A 280 -7.53 6.37 12.57
N VAL A 281 -8.17 5.83 13.59
CA VAL A 281 -8.66 4.44 13.66
C VAL A 281 -10.11 4.49 14.12
N ARG A 282 -11.01 3.81 13.40
CA ARG A 282 -12.42 3.69 13.80
C ARG A 282 -12.55 2.88 15.08
N GLU A 283 -13.56 3.15 15.88
CA GLU A 283 -13.80 2.40 17.12
C GLU A 283 -14.06 0.92 16.86
N GLU A 284 -14.75 0.57 15.77
CA GLU A 284 -15.02 -0.81 15.36
C GLU A 284 -13.71 -1.55 15.03
N VAL A 285 -12.77 -0.88 14.32
CA VAL A 285 -11.44 -1.42 14.03
C VAL A 285 -10.63 -1.60 15.30
N ARG A 286 -10.66 -0.60 16.20
CA ARG A 286 -9.97 -0.66 17.48
C ARG A 286 -10.48 -1.82 18.32
N GLY A 287 -11.81 -1.95 18.47
CA GLY A 287 -12.43 -3.04 19.21
C GLY A 287 -12.12 -4.41 18.65
N ALA A 288 -12.18 -4.59 17.32
CA ALA A 288 -11.82 -5.84 16.66
C ALA A 288 -10.35 -6.20 16.89
N CYS A 289 -9.44 -5.24 16.74
CA CYS A 289 -8.02 -5.44 16.98
C CYS A 289 -7.72 -5.79 18.45
N GLU A 290 -8.37 -5.16 19.41
CA GLU A 290 -8.23 -5.49 20.83
C GLU A 290 -8.65 -6.93 21.14
N ILE A 291 -9.79 -7.38 20.59
CA ILE A 291 -10.28 -8.77 20.77
C ILE A 291 -9.30 -9.78 20.16
N LEU A 292 -8.75 -9.49 18.99
CA LEU A 292 -7.84 -10.39 18.27
C LEU A 292 -6.38 -10.29 18.70
N GLY A 293 -6.03 -9.30 19.53
CA GLY A 293 -4.64 -9.02 19.90
C GLY A 293 -3.81 -8.48 18.73
N LEU A 294 -4.44 -7.76 17.79
CA LEU A 294 -3.81 -7.15 16.64
C LEU A 294 -3.53 -5.66 16.89
N ASP A 295 -2.57 -5.11 16.16
CA ASP A 295 -2.31 -3.67 16.11
C ASP A 295 -2.81 -3.11 14.77
N PRO A 296 -3.69 -2.10 14.75
CA PRO A 296 -4.23 -1.50 13.52
C PRO A 296 -3.16 -1.06 12.52
N LEU A 297 -1.94 -0.74 12.98
CA LEU A 297 -0.83 -0.36 12.10
C LEU A 297 -0.42 -1.46 11.12
N TYR A 298 -0.69 -2.73 11.44
CA TYR A 298 -0.32 -3.88 10.60
C TYR A 298 -1.48 -4.42 9.78
N VAL A 299 -2.69 -3.87 9.98
CA VAL A 299 -3.88 -4.29 9.24
C VAL A 299 -3.89 -3.64 7.86
N ALA A 300 -4.19 -4.43 6.82
CA ALA A 300 -4.19 -3.98 5.43
C ALA A 300 -5.27 -2.94 5.14
N ASN A 301 -4.96 -2.03 4.21
CA ASN A 301 -5.85 -1.02 3.66
C ASN A 301 -5.84 -1.11 2.14
N GLU A 302 -6.96 -0.85 1.47
CA GLU A 302 -7.08 -0.99 0.01
C GLU A 302 -7.56 0.30 -0.69
N GLY A 303 -7.75 1.37 0.09
CA GLY A 303 -8.16 2.68 -0.39
C GLY A 303 -7.56 3.82 0.43
N LYS A 304 -6.31 3.63 0.89
CA LYS A 304 -5.56 4.65 1.63
C LYS A 304 -4.18 4.84 1.03
N LEU A 305 -3.59 6.01 1.26
CA LEU A 305 -2.20 6.29 0.95
C LEU A 305 -1.48 6.93 2.14
N ILE A 306 -0.19 6.70 2.19
CA ILE A 306 0.79 7.42 2.99
C ILE A 306 1.53 8.38 2.06
N ALA A 307 1.63 9.64 2.46
CA ALA A 307 2.41 10.64 1.76
C ALA A 307 3.50 11.21 2.66
N ILE A 308 4.71 11.34 2.12
CA ILE A 308 5.81 12.08 2.73
C ILE A 308 5.99 13.35 1.91
N VAL A 309 5.79 14.50 2.55
CA VAL A 309 5.76 15.80 1.89
C VAL A 309 6.56 16.83 2.64
N SER A 310 7.09 17.85 1.94
CA SER A 310 7.77 18.98 2.55
C SER A 310 6.87 19.68 3.58
N ALA A 311 7.45 20.13 4.68
CA ALA A 311 6.71 20.71 5.80
C ALA A 311 5.89 21.95 5.44
N ASP A 312 6.38 22.76 4.51
CA ASP A 312 5.76 24.02 4.07
C ASP A 312 4.46 23.84 3.27
N VAL A 313 4.26 22.66 2.64
CA VAL A 313 3.05 22.34 1.87
C VAL A 313 2.13 21.36 2.57
N ALA A 314 2.51 20.79 3.70
CA ALA A 314 1.80 19.68 4.33
C ALA A 314 0.34 20.02 4.69
N GLU A 315 0.10 21.19 5.27
CA GLU A 315 -1.24 21.61 5.66
C GLU A 315 -2.14 21.91 4.44
N SER A 316 -1.60 22.52 3.37
CA SER A 316 -2.35 22.78 2.14
C SER A 316 -2.68 21.47 1.42
N ILE A 317 -1.75 20.51 1.39
CA ILE A 317 -2.00 19.15 0.85
C ILE A 317 -3.10 18.45 1.64
N VAL A 318 -3.07 18.47 2.97
CA VAL A 318 -4.14 17.88 3.80
C VAL A 318 -5.48 18.56 3.53
N ALA A 319 -5.51 19.89 3.42
CA ALA A 319 -6.73 20.62 3.09
C ALA A 319 -7.28 20.19 1.71
N ARG A 320 -6.39 20.08 0.71
CA ARG A 320 -6.75 19.61 -0.64
C ARG A 320 -7.23 18.16 -0.65
N MET A 321 -6.57 17.27 0.11
CA MET A 321 -7.00 15.88 0.23
C MET A 321 -8.42 15.78 0.80
N ARG A 322 -8.76 16.60 1.79
CA ARG A 322 -10.09 16.59 2.45
C ARG A 322 -11.24 17.02 1.54
N GLU A 323 -10.98 17.68 0.43
CA GLU A 323 -11.97 18.00 -0.60
C GLU A 323 -12.35 16.75 -1.42
N ASN A 324 -11.50 15.73 -1.44
CA ASN A 324 -11.74 14.46 -2.13
C ASN A 324 -12.49 13.49 -1.21
N PRO A 325 -13.49 12.73 -1.70
CA PRO A 325 -14.23 11.77 -0.88
C PRO A 325 -13.33 10.72 -0.19
N TYR A 326 -12.21 10.34 -0.78
CA TYR A 326 -11.26 9.35 -0.25
C TYR A 326 -10.18 9.93 0.66
N GLY A 327 -10.14 11.26 0.80
CA GLY A 327 -9.20 11.98 1.67
C GLY A 327 -9.85 12.77 2.81
N ARG A 328 -11.16 12.62 3.06
CA ARG A 328 -11.92 13.42 4.06
C ARG A 328 -11.30 13.42 5.45
N ASN A 329 -10.72 12.32 5.85
CA ASN A 329 -10.10 12.13 7.16
C ASN A 329 -8.57 12.23 7.09
N ALA A 330 -8.01 12.82 6.02
CA ALA A 330 -6.57 13.00 5.87
C ALA A 330 -6.01 13.83 7.03
N CYS A 331 -4.87 13.41 7.56
CA CYS A 331 -4.22 14.11 8.66
C CYS A 331 -2.69 13.85 8.68
N ILE A 332 -1.97 14.77 9.32
CA ILE A 332 -0.54 14.62 9.59
C ILE A 332 -0.39 13.74 10.84
N ILE A 333 0.23 12.58 10.68
CA ILE A 333 0.44 11.61 11.76
C ILE A 333 1.86 11.65 12.35
N GLY A 334 2.80 12.34 11.69
CA GLY A 334 4.18 12.35 12.14
C GLY A 334 5.10 13.21 11.29
N GLU A 335 6.38 13.00 11.49
CA GLU A 335 7.45 13.70 10.78
C GLU A 335 8.70 12.84 10.57
N VAL A 336 9.52 13.25 9.63
CA VAL A 336 10.81 12.63 9.32
C VAL A 336 11.91 13.32 10.12
N VAL A 337 12.70 12.52 10.84
CA VAL A 337 13.85 13.01 11.65
C VAL A 337 15.13 12.26 11.26
N ALA A 338 16.30 12.82 11.59
CA ALA A 338 17.58 12.27 11.13
C ALA A 338 17.92 10.90 11.74
N GLU A 339 17.63 10.73 13.02
CA GLU A 339 18.10 9.57 13.78
C GLU A 339 16.99 8.97 14.67
N PRO A 340 17.02 7.66 14.91
CA PRO A 340 17.94 6.63 14.37
C PRO A 340 17.53 6.20 12.95
N GLN A 341 18.49 6.07 12.03
CA GLN A 341 18.23 5.74 10.62
C GLN A 341 17.56 4.38 10.41
N GLY A 342 16.67 4.30 9.42
CA GLY A 342 15.96 3.08 9.02
C GLY A 342 14.97 2.58 10.08
N ILE A 343 14.46 3.43 10.95
CA ILE A 343 13.57 3.06 12.05
C ILE A 343 12.29 3.89 12.02
N VAL A 344 11.18 3.24 12.33
CA VAL A 344 9.90 3.90 12.64
C VAL A 344 9.72 3.89 14.16
N ALA A 345 9.58 5.08 14.74
CA ALA A 345 9.34 5.28 16.16
C ALA A 345 7.95 5.86 16.38
N MET A 346 7.17 5.29 17.29
CA MET A 346 5.86 5.82 17.65
C MET A 346 5.87 6.38 19.06
N GLN A 347 5.47 7.63 19.20
CA GLN A 347 5.19 8.24 20.50
C GLN A 347 3.80 7.78 20.95
N THR A 348 3.74 7.11 22.09
CA THR A 348 2.48 6.59 22.65
C THR A 348 1.72 7.66 23.43
N GLY A 349 0.41 7.51 23.54
CA GLY A 349 -0.45 8.41 24.33
C GLY A 349 -0.06 8.52 25.80
N PHE A 350 0.74 7.59 26.33
CA PHE A 350 1.27 7.59 27.71
C PHE A 350 2.63 8.29 27.84
N GLY A 351 3.14 8.90 26.76
CA GLY A 351 4.42 9.63 26.75
C GLY A 351 5.66 8.75 26.56
N GLY A 352 5.50 7.45 26.32
CA GLY A 352 6.59 6.55 25.95
C GLY A 352 6.86 6.55 24.44
N THR A 353 7.98 5.96 24.00
CA THR A 353 8.29 5.73 22.59
C THR A 353 8.50 4.25 22.37
N ARG A 354 7.80 3.66 21.37
CA ARG A 354 8.04 2.29 20.92
C ARG A 354 8.56 2.26 19.49
N ILE A 355 9.30 1.23 19.15
CA ILE A 355 9.65 0.92 17.75
C ILE A 355 8.46 0.23 17.10
N VAL A 356 8.10 0.70 15.91
CA VAL A 356 7.18 0.01 14.99
C VAL A 356 8.05 -0.71 13.98
N ASP A 357 8.13 -2.03 14.08
CA ASP A 357 8.93 -2.86 13.17
C ASP A 357 8.09 -3.39 12.00
N MET A 358 8.72 -3.95 10.98
CA MET A 358 8.01 -4.67 9.93
C MET A 358 7.25 -5.88 10.50
N LEU A 359 6.14 -6.22 9.85
CA LEU A 359 5.36 -7.40 10.21
C LEU A 359 6.25 -8.65 10.23
N VAL A 360 6.15 -9.43 11.31
CA VAL A 360 6.80 -10.74 11.46
C VAL A 360 5.73 -11.83 11.48
N GLY A 361 5.82 -12.76 10.54
CA GLY A 361 4.81 -13.81 10.36
C GLY A 361 3.64 -13.34 9.49
N GLU A 362 2.56 -14.09 9.49
CA GLU A 362 1.32 -13.77 8.81
C GLU A 362 0.23 -13.56 9.85
N GLN A 363 -0.45 -12.41 9.77
CA GLN A 363 -1.58 -12.11 10.65
C GLN A 363 -2.91 -12.38 9.95
N LEU A 364 -3.01 -12.06 8.65
CA LEU A 364 -4.26 -12.05 7.91
C LEU A 364 -4.08 -12.64 6.49
N PRO A 365 -4.17 -13.98 6.31
CA PRO A 365 -4.05 -14.60 4.99
C PRO A 365 -5.23 -14.27 4.07
N ARG A 366 -5.00 -14.26 2.76
CA ARG A 366 -6.03 -14.08 1.71
C ARG A 366 -6.91 -12.85 1.93
N ILE A 367 -6.28 -11.71 2.13
CA ILE A 367 -6.99 -10.47 2.45
C ILE A 367 -7.18 -9.60 1.19
N CYS A 368 -6.32 -9.75 0.21
CA CYS A 368 -6.35 -9.01 -1.05
C CYS A 368 -5.88 -9.86 -2.24
#